data_6d3a0a317639f9dea609e60af32f08e0
#
_entry.id   6d3a0a317639f9dea609e60af32f08e0
#
_cell.length_a   1.000
_cell.length_b   1.000
_cell.length_c   1.000
_cell.angle_alpha   90.00
_cell.angle_beta   90.00
_cell.angle_gamma   90.00
#
_symmetry.space_group_name_H-M   'P 1'
#
loop_
_entity.id
_entity.type
_entity.pdbx_description
1 polymer ?
#
loop_
_entity_poly.entity_id
_entity_poly.type
_entity_poly.pdbx_seq_one_letter_code
_entity_poly.pdbx_strand_id
1 'polypeptide(L)'
;MWQGCRKALQSLRSIGLHREYFYRHDLQFIPELRPPKIRVSIRLLALSELEMLHEIWPIDIKKVTARLTDGHSCCYLTSFEGRPIAYQWVQFEGLHFVQQAGQYISLRKGQDFMIYHTRVKQEFQSKGINTSLLLHILHDFAQKGYSTGYIYTSSKNLPNQKGICSIGFVHYDTILSLRAGEKYITSKKVNLI
;
A
#
# COMPACT_ATOMS: atom_id res chain seq x y z
N MET A 1 36.63 -23.06 7.93
CA MET A 1 35.58 -23.96 7.38
C MET A 1 34.18 -23.74 7.98
N TRP A 2 34.00 -23.21 9.19
CA TRP A 2 32.69 -23.02 9.87
C TRP A 2 31.89 -21.76 9.47
N GLN A 3 32.51 -20.71 8.91
CA GLN A 3 31.80 -19.49 8.50
C GLN A 3 30.95 -19.65 7.21
N GLY A 4 31.37 -20.54 6.33
CA GLY A 4 30.62 -20.84 5.10
C GLY A 4 29.29 -21.57 5.34
N CYS A 5 29.27 -22.51 6.30
CA CYS A 5 28.04 -23.23 6.66
C CYS A 5 26.98 -22.35 7.34
N ARG A 6 27.40 -21.37 8.15
CA ARG A 6 26.46 -20.42 8.77
C ARG A 6 25.79 -19.50 7.75
N LYS A 7 26.54 -19.02 6.73
CA LYS A 7 25.95 -18.21 5.64
C LYS A 7 24.99 -19.03 4.77
N ALA A 8 25.32 -20.29 4.47
CA ALA A 8 24.44 -21.19 3.72
C ALA A 8 23.14 -21.51 4.51
N LEU A 9 23.25 -21.77 5.81
CA LEU A 9 22.10 -22.02 6.68
C LEU A 9 21.24 -20.74 6.90
N GLN A 10 21.83 -19.56 6.95
CA GLN A 10 21.10 -18.30 6.97
C GLN A 10 20.38 -18.04 5.64
N SER A 11 20.97 -18.38 4.51
CA SER A 11 20.37 -18.27 3.19
C SER A 11 19.16 -19.21 3.00
N LEU A 12 19.24 -20.44 3.55
CA LEU A 12 18.13 -21.40 3.52
C LEU A 12 16.95 -20.98 4.41
N ARG A 13 17.20 -20.26 5.51
CA ARG A 13 16.14 -19.70 6.37
C ARG A 13 15.40 -18.51 5.75
N SER A 14 15.86 -17.96 4.64
CA SER A 14 15.26 -16.85 3.92
C SER A 14 14.41 -17.25 2.70
N ILE A 15 14.14 -18.56 2.52
CA ILE A 15 13.23 -19.02 1.47
C ILE A 15 11.81 -18.83 1.98
N GLY A 16 11.06 -17.95 1.33
CA GLY A 16 9.67 -17.66 1.66
C GLY A 16 8.76 -17.70 0.43
N LEU A 17 7.69 -18.47 0.53
CA LEU A 17 6.62 -18.40 -0.46
C LEU A 17 5.66 -17.26 -0.08
N HIS A 18 5.53 -16.30 -0.97
CA HIS A 18 4.62 -15.18 -0.85
C HIS A 18 3.47 -15.34 -1.86
N ARG A 19 2.28 -14.99 -1.43
CA ARG A 19 1.11 -14.91 -2.29
C ARG A 19 0.49 -13.54 -2.06
N GLU A 20 0.50 -12.71 -3.11
CA GLU A 20 -0.10 -11.38 -3.08
C GLU A 20 -1.36 -11.37 -3.94
N TYR A 21 -2.44 -10.87 -3.37
CA TYR A 21 -3.70 -10.65 -4.06
C TYR A 21 -3.78 -9.20 -4.52
N PHE A 22 -4.05 -9.01 -5.80
CA PHE A 22 -4.25 -7.72 -6.42
C PHE A 22 -5.74 -7.47 -6.60
N TYR A 23 -6.16 -6.27 -6.26
CA TYR A 23 -7.52 -5.81 -6.37
C TYR A 23 -7.56 -4.55 -7.20
N ARG A 24 -8.65 -4.36 -7.94
CA ARG A 24 -8.94 -3.13 -8.67
C ARG A 24 -10.28 -2.57 -8.27
N HIS A 25 -10.43 -1.26 -8.40
CA HIS A 25 -11.67 -0.53 -8.20
C HIS A 25 -11.93 0.37 -9.41
N ASP A 26 -13.14 0.28 -9.98
CA ASP A 26 -13.62 1.21 -10.98
C ASP A 26 -14.18 2.45 -10.28
N LEU A 27 -13.60 3.63 -10.55
CA LEU A 27 -13.96 4.86 -9.87
C LEU A 27 -15.33 5.44 -10.31
N GLN A 28 -16.00 4.84 -11.30
CA GLN A 28 -17.39 5.18 -11.63
C GLN A 28 -18.38 4.72 -10.54
N PHE A 29 -18.00 3.75 -9.70
CA PHE A 29 -18.88 3.11 -8.72
C PHE A 29 -18.33 3.18 -7.30
N ILE A 30 -17.87 4.35 -6.85
CA ILE A 30 -17.35 4.52 -5.49
C ILE A 30 -18.51 4.56 -4.49
N PRO A 31 -18.51 3.72 -3.45
CA PRO A 31 -19.48 3.81 -2.37
C PRO A 31 -19.39 5.16 -1.63
N GLU A 32 -20.48 5.55 -0.98
CA GLU A 32 -20.46 6.72 -0.11
C GLU A 32 -19.40 6.63 0.99
N LEU A 33 -18.91 7.79 1.42
CA LEU A 33 -17.96 7.89 2.52
C LEU A 33 -18.55 7.26 3.79
N ARG A 34 -17.83 6.31 4.36
CA ARG A 34 -18.20 5.68 5.64
C ARG A 34 -17.32 6.27 6.73
N PRO A 35 -17.87 7.01 7.68
CA PRO A 35 -17.10 7.56 8.78
C PRO A 35 -16.56 6.40 9.65
N PRO A 36 -15.33 6.52 10.15
CA PRO A 36 -14.82 5.58 11.13
C PRO A 36 -15.55 5.74 12.47
N LYS A 37 -15.37 4.78 13.39
CA LYS A 37 -15.98 4.79 14.72
C LYS A 37 -15.56 5.97 15.61
N ILE A 38 -14.50 6.67 15.23
CA ILE A 38 -13.96 7.85 15.90
C ILE A 38 -13.81 8.97 14.87
N ARG A 39 -13.97 10.22 15.32
CA ARG A 39 -13.83 11.38 14.42
C ARG A 39 -12.35 11.60 14.10
N VAL A 40 -11.98 11.47 12.82
CA VAL A 40 -10.62 11.71 12.34
C VAL A 40 -10.59 12.78 11.26
N SER A 41 -9.43 13.41 11.07
CA SER A 41 -9.12 14.21 9.89
C SER A 41 -8.23 13.40 8.94
N ILE A 42 -8.50 13.51 7.64
CA ILE A 42 -7.69 12.89 6.57
C ILE A 42 -7.24 14.01 5.64
N ARG A 43 -5.95 14.07 5.34
CA ARG A 43 -5.38 15.06 4.45
C ARG A 43 -4.09 14.56 3.78
N LEU A 44 -3.64 15.24 2.75
CA LEU A 44 -2.32 15.02 2.18
C LEU A 44 -1.24 15.45 3.18
N LEU A 45 -0.15 14.68 3.23
CA LEU A 45 1.04 14.95 4.01
C LEU A 45 1.91 15.98 3.27
N ALA A 46 2.28 17.05 3.94
CA ALA A 46 3.27 17.99 3.42
C ALA A 46 4.71 17.48 3.64
N LEU A 47 5.64 17.88 2.77
CA LEU A 47 7.05 17.48 2.88
C LEU A 47 7.67 17.90 4.23
N SER A 48 7.28 19.04 4.77
CA SER A 48 7.72 19.54 6.07
C SER A 48 7.24 18.73 7.28
N GLU A 49 6.30 17.81 7.06
CA GLU A 49 5.63 17.02 8.11
C GLU A 49 6.08 15.55 8.15
N LEU A 50 7.10 15.18 7.40
CA LEU A 50 7.56 13.78 7.27
C LEU A 50 7.84 13.10 8.61
N GLU A 51 8.34 13.85 9.60
CA GLU A 51 8.63 13.34 10.94
C GLU A 51 7.37 12.78 11.64
N MET A 52 6.17 13.26 11.30
CA MET A 52 4.92 12.72 11.84
C MET A 52 4.69 11.25 11.52
N LEU A 53 5.25 10.75 10.42
CA LEU A 53 5.15 9.34 10.06
C LEU A 53 5.92 8.43 11.03
N HIS A 54 7.01 8.93 11.65
CA HIS A 54 7.75 8.18 12.67
C HIS A 54 6.90 7.86 13.90
N GLU A 55 5.96 8.74 14.24
CA GLU A 55 5.04 8.49 15.36
C GLU A 55 4.10 7.29 15.10
N ILE A 56 3.89 6.94 13.83
CA ILE A 56 3.01 5.83 13.44
C ILE A 56 3.81 4.55 13.23
N TRP A 57 4.95 4.66 12.55
CA TRP A 57 5.80 3.52 12.19
C TRP A 57 7.23 3.98 11.91
N PRO A 58 8.25 3.22 12.34
CA PRO A 58 9.64 3.54 11.98
C PRO A 58 9.81 3.62 10.46
N ILE A 59 10.34 4.74 9.97
CA ILE A 59 10.54 5.01 8.56
C ILE A 59 12.00 5.41 8.28
N ASP A 60 12.44 5.18 7.04
CA ASP A 60 13.67 5.75 6.50
C ASP A 60 13.33 7.10 5.86
N ILE A 61 13.65 8.19 6.56
CA ILE A 61 13.33 9.57 6.13
C ILE A 61 13.86 9.86 4.74
N LYS A 62 15.08 9.43 4.40
CA LYS A 62 15.67 9.68 3.08
C LYS A 62 14.83 9.05 1.95
N LYS A 63 14.40 7.79 2.15
CA LYS A 63 13.55 7.10 1.17
C LYS A 63 12.17 7.73 1.05
N VAL A 64 11.59 8.16 2.17
CA VAL A 64 10.27 8.80 2.20
C VAL A 64 10.33 10.19 1.57
N THR A 65 11.37 10.98 1.86
CA THR A 65 11.62 12.27 1.19
C THR A 65 11.71 12.08 -0.32
N ALA A 66 12.58 11.18 -0.78
CA ALA A 66 12.73 10.91 -2.22
C ALA A 66 11.39 10.55 -2.87
N ARG A 67 10.56 9.73 -2.21
CA ARG A 67 9.24 9.33 -2.70
C ARG A 67 8.24 10.48 -2.82
N LEU A 68 8.27 11.45 -1.90
CA LEU A 68 7.41 12.64 -1.99
C LEU A 68 7.91 13.66 -3.01
N THR A 69 9.22 13.70 -3.26
CA THR A 69 9.84 14.65 -4.19
C THR A 69 9.93 14.14 -5.63
N ASP A 70 9.66 12.84 -5.87
CA ASP A 70 9.68 12.25 -7.22
C ASP A 70 8.54 12.76 -8.12
N GLY A 71 7.50 13.37 -7.53
CA GLY A 71 6.33 13.89 -8.24
C GLY A 71 5.35 12.80 -8.72
N HIS A 72 5.58 11.53 -8.38
CA HIS A 72 4.76 10.39 -8.82
C HIS A 72 3.97 9.75 -7.68
N SER A 73 4.19 10.21 -6.45
CA SER A 73 3.61 9.64 -5.24
C SER A 73 3.10 10.70 -4.29
N CYS A 74 2.09 10.37 -3.51
CA CYS A 74 1.62 11.18 -2.39
C CYS A 74 1.34 10.30 -1.17
N CYS A 75 1.24 10.92 -0.01
CA CYS A 75 0.92 10.24 1.23
C CYS A 75 -0.29 10.93 1.89
N TYR A 76 -1.29 10.15 2.28
CA TYR A 76 -2.40 10.63 3.10
C TYR A 76 -2.11 10.36 4.55
N LEU A 77 -2.28 11.39 5.38
CA LEU A 77 -2.14 11.32 6.83
C LEU A 77 -3.54 11.36 7.47
N THR A 78 -3.76 10.47 8.42
CA THR A 78 -4.96 10.48 9.26
C THR A 78 -4.58 10.85 10.67
N SER A 79 -5.30 11.83 11.25
CA SER A 79 -5.07 12.29 12.62
C SER A 79 -6.35 12.18 13.47
N PHE A 80 -6.17 11.88 14.75
CA PHE A 80 -7.19 11.90 15.80
C PHE A 80 -6.74 12.87 16.87
N GLU A 81 -7.58 13.86 17.18
CA GLU A 81 -7.26 14.94 18.15
C GLU A 81 -5.89 15.61 17.86
N GLY A 82 -5.62 15.87 16.58
CA GLY A 82 -4.37 16.48 16.12
C GLY A 82 -3.15 15.54 16.07
N ARG A 83 -3.25 14.32 16.60
CA ARG A 83 -2.13 13.35 16.61
C ARG A 83 -2.17 12.41 15.42
N PRO A 84 -1.06 12.14 14.75
CA PRO A 84 -1.01 11.20 13.62
C PRO A 84 -1.24 9.77 14.10
N ILE A 85 -2.19 9.07 13.45
CA ILE A 85 -2.60 7.71 13.82
C ILE A 85 -2.53 6.70 12.68
N ALA A 86 -2.58 7.17 11.44
CA ALA A 86 -2.47 6.32 10.26
C ALA A 86 -1.92 7.09 9.06
N TYR A 87 -1.32 6.35 8.12
CA TYR A 87 -0.94 6.89 6.83
C TYR A 87 -1.12 5.85 5.72
N GLN A 88 -1.24 6.35 4.48
CA GLN A 88 -1.32 5.53 3.29
C GLN A 88 -0.64 6.20 2.11
N TRP A 89 0.17 5.44 1.39
CA TRP A 89 0.85 5.91 0.19
C TRP A 89 0.03 5.59 -1.05
N VAL A 90 0.09 6.51 -2.01
CA VAL A 90 -0.46 6.34 -3.35
C VAL A 90 0.60 6.72 -4.36
N GLN A 91 0.84 5.85 -5.33
CA GLN A 91 1.62 6.16 -6.53
C GLN A 91 0.67 6.26 -7.72
N PHE A 92 0.80 7.32 -8.50
CA PHE A 92 -0.15 7.65 -9.57
C PHE A 92 0.52 7.85 -10.94
N GLU A 93 1.82 7.65 -11.02
CA GLU A 93 2.57 7.69 -12.28
C GLU A 93 3.82 6.81 -12.20
N GLY A 94 4.29 6.35 -13.37
CA GLY A 94 5.55 5.62 -13.50
C GLY A 94 5.48 4.14 -13.15
N LEU A 95 6.60 3.60 -12.71
CA LEU A 95 6.74 2.18 -12.38
C LEU A 95 6.63 1.97 -10.87
N HIS A 96 5.63 1.20 -10.42
CA HIS A 96 5.47 0.80 -9.03
C HIS A 96 6.19 -0.54 -8.76
N PHE A 97 7.12 -0.55 -7.80
CA PHE A 97 7.82 -1.77 -7.40
C PHE A 97 7.05 -2.52 -6.31
N VAL A 98 6.58 -3.71 -6.64
CA VAL A 98 5.95 -4.63 -5.69
C VAL A 98 7.02 -5.48 -5.03
N GLN A 99 7.46 -5.07 -3.84
CA GLN A 99 8.58 -5.67 -3.13
C GLN A 99 8.42 -7.18 -2.92
N GLN A 100 7.23 -7.65 -2.54
CA GLN A 100 6.96 -9.07 -2.27
C GLN A 100 6.92 -9.93 -3.54
N ALA A 101 6.71 -9.30 -4.68
CA ALA A 101 6.71 -9.98 -5.98
C ALA A 101 8.01 -9.79 -6.76
N GLY A 102 8.89 -8.87 -6.33
CA GLY A 102 10.15 -8.57 -7.00
C GLY A 102 9.97 -8.05 -8.43
N GLN A 103 8.87 -7.35 -8.72
CA GLN A 103 8.59 -6.87 -10.08
C GLN A 103 8.01 -5.45 -10.08
N TYR A 104 8.13 -4.80 -11.23
CA TYR A 104 7.54 -3.49 -11.49
C TYR A 104 6.21 -3.62 -12.21
N ILE A 105 5.29 -2.71 -11.87
CA ILE A 105 3.99 -2.55 -12.51
C ILE A 105 3.93 -1.14 -13.08
N SER A 106 3.57 -1.01 -14.37
CA SER A 106 3.40 0.29 -15.01
C SER A 106 2.00 0.84 -14.76
N LEU A 107 1.91 2.08 -14.31
CA LEU A 107 0.66 2.82 -14.12
C LEU A 107 0.43 3.72 -15.34
N ARG A 108 -0.77 3.67 -15.92
CA ARG A 108 -1.15 4.56 -17.03
C ARG A 108 -1.40 5.96 -16.46
N LYS A 109 -0.63 6.92 -16.95
CA LYS A 109 -0.70 8.32 -16.50
C LYS A 109 -2.12 8.89 -16.59
N GLY A 110 -2.59 9.51 -15.52
CA GLY A 110 -3.92 10.13 -15.46
C GLY A 110 -5.09 9.14 -15.48
N GLN A 111 -4.84 7.83 -15.44
CA GLN A 111 -5.87 6.80 -15.44
C GLN A 111 -5.79 5.88 -14.24
N ASP A 112 -4.57 5.42 -13.91
CA ASP A 112 -4.34 4.41 -12.89
C ASP A 112 -3.60 4.99 -11.69
N PHE A 113 -3.90 4.47 -10.50
CA PHE A 113 -3.07 4.68 -9.32
C PHE A 113 -3.01 3.43 -8.47
N MET A 114 -1.92 3.28 -7.73
CA MET A 114 -1.65 2.16 -6.83
C MET A 114 -1.63 2.64 -5.39
N ILE A 115 -2.49 2.06 -4.56
CA ILE A 115 -2.51 2.28 -3.11
C ILE A 115 -1.62 1.22 -2.45
N TYR A 116 -0.72 1.64 -1.57
CA TYR A 116 0.25 0.75 -0.94
C TYR A 116 0.74 1.29 0.41
N HIS A 117 1.48 0.50 1.16
CA HIS A 117 2.12 0.91 2.42
C HIS A 117 1.18 1.58 3.42
N THR A 118 0.04 0.95 3.72
CA THR A 118 -0.86 1.40 4.78
C THR A 118 -0.31 1.07 6.15
N ARG A 119 -0.38 2.02 7.07
CA ARG A 119 -0.09 1.81 8.49
C ARG A 119 -1.15 2.48 9.35
N VAL A 120 -1.62 1.77 10.36
CA VAL A 120 -2.53 2.28 11.39
C VAL A 120 -1.95 1.87 12.74
N LYS A 121 -1.80 2.80 13.67
CA LYS A 121 -1.35 2.51 15.04
C LYS A 121 -2.24 1.42 15.66
N GLN A 122 -1.64 0.52 16.42
CA GLN A 122 -2.30 -0.69 16.93
C GLN A 122 -3.57 -0.37 17.73
N GLU A 123 -3.54 0.62 18.59
CA GLU A 123 -4.67 1.07 19.43
C GLU A 123 -5.83 1.67 18.63
N PHE A 124 -5.60 1.99 17.35
CA PHE A 124 -6.60 2.55 16.44
C PHE A 124 -7.09 1.55 15.38
N GLN A 125 -6.59 0.31 15.40
CA GLN A 125 -7.05 -0.74 14.50
C GLN A 125 -8.52 -1.14 14.80
N SER A 126 -9.18 -1.78 13.83
CA SER A 126 -10.57 -2.24 13.92
C SER A 126 -11.63 -1.13 14.15
N LYS A 127 -11.24 0.15 14.00
CA LYS A 127 -12.14 1.32 14.13
C LYS A 127 -12.66 1.85 12.78
N GLY A 128 -12.43 1.13 11.68
CA GLY A 128 -12.85 1.55 10.33
C GLY A 128 -11.95 2.58 9.66
N ILE A 129 -10.82 2.96 10.27
CA ILE A 129 -9.92 4.02 9.77
C ILE A 129 -9.37 3.68 8.40
N ASN A 130 -8.88 2.44 8.19
CA ASN A 130 -8.34 2.03 6.89
C ASN A 130 -9.41 2.11 5.78
N THR A 131 -10.61 1.65 6.05
CA THR A 131 -11.74 1.69 5.11
C THR A 131 -12.13 3.14 4.75
N SER A 132 -12.22 4.02 5.75
CA SER A 132 -12.51 5.43 5.55
C SER A 132 -11.40 6.13 4.75
N LEU A 133 -10.14 5.83 5.04
CA LEU A 133 -8.98 6.37 4.33
C LEU A 133 -8.95 5.92 2.87
N LEU A 134 -9.22 4.65 2.60
CA LEU A 134 -9.34 4.11 1.25
C LEU A 134 -10.46 4.81 0.46
N LEU A 135 -11.65 4.94 1.03
CA LEU A 135 -12.78 5.65 0.39
C LEU A 135 -12.43 7.11 0.10
N HIS A 136 -11.77 7.80 1.05
CA HIS A 136 -11.32 9.18 0.85
C HIS A 136 -10.36 9.29 -0.34
N ILE A 137 -9.40 8.37 -0.47
CA ILE A 137 -8.45 8.31 -1.58
C ILE A 137 -9.17 8.06 -2.91
N LEU A 138 -10.11 7.11 -2.95
CA LEU A 138 -10.88 6.82 -4.17
C LEU A 138 -11.65 8.06 -4.65
N HIS A 139 -12.34 8.76 -3.74
CA HIS A 139 -13.08 10.00 -4.07
C HIS A 139 -12.16 11.12 -4.55
N ASP A 140 -11.02 11.33 -3.89
CA ASP A 140 -10.06 12.37 -4.26
C ASP A 140 -9.46 12.10 -5.66
N PHE A 141 -9.09 10.85 -5.96
CA PHE A 141 -8.56 10.49 -7.26
C PHE A 141 -9.63 10.49 -8.36
N ALA A 142 -10.88 10.15 -8.07
CA ALA A 142 -11.99 10.31 -9.01
C ALA A 142 -12.22 11.79 -9.37
N GLN A 143 -12.18 12.71 -8.39
CA GLN A 143 -12.26 14.15 -8.64
C GLN A 143 -11.09 14.68 -9.48
N LYS A 144 -9.92 14.04 -9.42
CA LYS A 144 -8.76 14.36 -10.26
C LYS A 144 -8.83 13.72 -11.65
N GLY A 145 -9.91 12.99 -11.98
CA GLY A 145 -10.14 12.40 -13.30
C GLY A 145 -9.51 11.02 -13.52
N TYR A 146 -9.02 10.37 -12.47
CA TYR A 146 -8.55 8.99 -12.57
C TYR A 146 -9.74 8.02 -12.72
N SER A 147 -9.52 6.89 -13.37
CA SER A 147 -10.56 5.89 -13.64
C SER A 147 -10.41 4.62 -12.82
N THR A 148 -9.19 4.23 -12.44
CA THR A 148 -8.95 2.93 -11.83
C THR A 148 -7.96 3.02 -10.67
N GLY A 149 -8.40 2.53 -9.51
CA GLY A 149 -7.55 2.36 -8.34
C GLY A 149 -7.12 0.90 -8.16
N TYR A 150 -5.86 0.67 -7.88
CA TYR A 150 -5.31 -0.65 -7.57
C TYR A 150 -4.77 -0.70 -6.14
N ILE A 151 -4.86 -1.87 -5.53
CA ILE A 151 -4.28 -2.17 -4.23
C ILE A 151 -3.86 -3.64 -4.19
N TYR A 152 -2.82 -3.98 -3.45
CA TYR A 152 -2.45 -5.37 -3.21
C TYR A 152 -2.23 -5.64 -1.72
N THR A 153 -2.38 -6.90 -1.35
CA THR A 153 -2.17 -7.35 0.02
C THR A 153 -1.83 -8.84 0.06
N SER A 154 -1.10 -9.22 1.09
CA SER A 154 -0.78 -10.63 1.32
C SER A 154 -2.06 -11.48 1.49
N SER A 155 -2.04 -12.69 0.93
CA SER A 155 -3.11 -13.68 1.11
C SER A 155 -3.37 -14.03 2.58
N LYS A 156 -2.41 -13.78 3.48
CA LYS A 156 -2.53 -14.00 4.92
C LYS A 156 -3.20 -12.84 5.65
N ASN A 157 -3.33 -11.66 5.02
CA ASN A 157 -3.92 -10.48 5.65
C ASN A 157 -5.44 -10.41 5.41
N LEU A 158 -6.17 -11.36 6.00
CA LEU A 158 -7.62 -11.47 5.86
C LEU A 158 -8.39 -10.21 6.29
N PRO A 159 -8.03 -9.53 7.41
CA PRO A 159 -8.73 -8.30 7.79
C PRO A 159 -8.64 -7.21 6.71
N ASN A 160 -7.46 -7.03 6.10
CA ASN A 160 -7.28 -6.04 5.04
C ASN A 160 -8.06 -6.42 3.77
N GLN A 161 -8.05 -7.70 3.38
CA GLN A 161 -8.85 -8.20 2.24
C GLN A 161 -10.34 -7.92 2.43
N LYS A 162 -10.90 -8.22 3.63
CA LYS A 162 -12.30 -7.91 3.95
C LYS A 162 -12.58 -6.41 3.85
N GLY A 163 -11.70 -5.56 4.37
CA GLY A 163 -11.82 -4.10 4.28
C GLY A 163 -11.82 -3.62 2.83
N ILE A 164 -10.88 -4.08 2.01
CA ILE A 164 -10.74 -3.77 0.59
C ILE A 164 -12.02 -4.18 -0.18
N CYS A 165 -12.47 -5.43 -0.03
CA CYS A 165 -13.68 -5.91 -0.71
C CYS A 165 -14.95 -5.20 -0.26
N SER A 166 -15.05 -4.77 1.01
CA SER A 166 -16.24 -4.11 1.56
C SER A 166 -16.54 -2.73 0.95
N ILE A 167 -15.59 -2.15 0.24
CA ILE A 167 -15.71 -0.86 -0.44
C ILE A 167 -15.68 -0.98 -1.96
N GLY A 168 -15.90 -2.18 -2.50
CA GLY A 168 -16.11 -2.38 -3.93
C GLY A 168 -14.87 -2.77 -4.73
N PHE A 169 -13.70 -2.93 -4.10
CA PHE A 169 -12.58 -3.54 -4.81
C PHE A 169 -12.88 -4.99 -5.15
N VAL A 170 -12.58 -5.39 -6.37
CA VAL A 170 -12.71 -6.76 -6.85
C VAL A 170 -11.33 -7.40 -7.03
N HIS A 171 -11.22 -8.67 -6.67
CA HIS A 171 -10.00 -9.43 -6.91
C HIS A 171 -9.72 -9.49 -8.41
N TYR A 172 -8.52 -9.09 -8.78
CA TYR A 172 -8.12 -8.94 -10.17
C TYR A 172 -7.05 -9.96 -10.55
N ASP A 173 -6.03 -10.15 -9.70
CA ASP A 173 -4.93 -11.04 -9.99
C ASP A 173 -4.27 -11.60 -8.72
N THR A 174 -3.51 -12.69 -8.89
CA THR A 174 -2.73 -13.33 -7.82
C THR A 174 -1.30 -13.57 -8.30
N ILE A 175 -0.33 -13.09 -7.53
CA ILE A 175 1.08 -13.39 -7.75
C ILE A 175 1.56 -14.37 -6.69
N LEU A 176 2.20 -15.44 -7.16
CA LEU A 176 3.02 -16.31 -6.31
C LEU A 176 4.48 -15.94 -6.53
N SER A 177 5.20 -15.68 -5.46
CA SER A 177 6.63 -15.43 -5.53
C SER A 177 7.38 -16.28 -4.51
N LEU A 178 8.49 -16.86 -4.94
CA LEU A 178 9.44 -17.51 -4.08
C LEU A 178 10.62 -16.55 -3.87
N ARG A 179 10.84 -16.15 -2.63
CA ARG A 179 12.00 -15.36 -2.26
C ARG A 179 13.12 -16.26 -1.78
N ALA A 180 14.32 -16.09 -2.32
CA ALA A 180 15.55 -16.74 -1.85
C ALA A 180 16.63 -15.65 -1.68
N GLY A 181 16.84 -15.19 -0.45
CA GLY A 181 17.69 -14.03 -0.15
C GLY A 181 17.12 -12.76 -0.78
N GLU A 182 17.87 -12.13 -1.69
CA GLU A 182 17.44 -10.93 -2.44
C GLU A 182 16.79 -11.26 -3.80
N LYS A 183 16.78 -12.52 -4.22
CA LYS A 183 16.21 -12.95 -5.50
C LYS A 183 14.75 -13.35 -5.35
N TYR A 184 13.98 -13.05 -6.41
CA TYR A 184 12.57 -13.42 -6.52
C TYR A 184 12.35 -14.26 -7.78
N ILE A 185 11.58 -15.33 -7.65
CA ILE A 185 11.04 -16.12 -8.75
C ILE A 185 9.52 -15.94 -8.67
N THR A 186 8.92 -15.36 -9.69
CA THR A 186 7.49 -15.05 -9.71
C THR A 186 6.75 -15.94 -10.70
N SER A 187 5.50 -16.27 -10.40
CA SER A 187 4.66 -17.14 -11.25
C SER A 187 4.32 -16.52 -12.60
N LYS A 188 4.21 -15.19 -12.64
CA LYS A 188 3.90 -14.42 -13.86
C LYS A 188 4.19 -12.93 -13.65
N LYS A 189 4.20 -12.17 -14.75
CA LYS A 189 4.16 -10.70 -14.68
C LYS A 189 2.73 -10.22 -14.47
N VAL A 190 2.55 -9.21 -13.63
CA VAL A 190 1.28 -8.48 -13.51
C VAL A 190 1.21 -7.44 -14.60
N ASN A 191 0.16 -7.50 -15.39
CA ASN A 191 -0.19 -6.45 -16.33
C ASN A 191 -1.47 -5.78 -15.82
N LEU A 192 -1.45 -4.48 -15.57
CA LEU A 192 -2.66 -3.70 -15.36
C LEU A 192 -3.29 -3.48 -16.73
N ILE A 193 -4.56 -3.87 -16.89
CA ILE A 193 -5.31 -3.75 -18.15
C ILE A 193 -6.21 -2.54 -18.08
#